data_b89593c141678a89802dc0d30fddb0e1
#
_entry.id   b89593c141678a89802dc0d30fddb0e1
#
_cell.length_a   1.000
_cell.length_b   1.000
_cell.length_c   1.000
_cell.angle_alpha   90.00
_cell.angle_beta   90.00
_cell.angle_gamma   90.00
#
_symmetry.space_group_name_H-M   'P 1'
#
loop_
_entity.id
_entity.type
_entity.pdbx_description
1 polymer ?
#
loop_
_entity_poly.entity_id
_entity_poly.type
_entity_poly.pdbx_seq_one_letter_code
_entity_poly.pdbx_strand_id
1 'polypeptide(L)'
;FMKRKSTIWFVLFLFPMFLTAENNAFGVPDSSEIRSGLIETWFEASLMTVRENIPEIYSNKAGQEFQVRLEETDSSFNVFVSPHMTMNVDVYTENGKYTKKQDVYPGDAPGSWVLIRNKKDGKPIRIRYYFLSNSEVYIQFTPYNKTSLCDLVIFGNYAVKGIPTGVPFSRFYSASLAEVQRITKSNVPWNYLEYDPTLYHSVHQMAGVIRERLPNIVYHKDAMIDENDNLVEFGSGRPIKLEEGTEKLPLSSSGFIKWVADGLVEPVAGSKLKRLPLLTQTVEYKDIGYQGVLSQEYSLSFALDFVRNISSAVLSVNTGTVYRFNESGVDVTLEPFVAGLSENGIVNPVTFSNDSGYNINVLKSLFYILANSEPGVIYFGAIRQTDNKTPEVKVFNNN
;
A
#
# COMPACT_ATOMS: atom_id res chain seq x y z
N PHE A 1 68.24 17.71 44.84
CA PHE A 1 66.81 18.27 44.77
C PHE A 1 66.49 18.72 43.35
N MET A 2 65.90 17.84 42.56
CA MET A 2 65.46 18.13 41.21
C MET A 2 63.91 18.41 41.24
N LYS A 3 63.46 19.63 40.97
CA LYS A 3 62.08 19.97 40.81
C LYS A 3 61.60 19.52 39.44
N ARG A 4 60.72 18.51 39.36
CA ARG A 4 59.95 18.12 38.18
C ARG A 4 58.85 19.19 37.94
N LYS A 5 58.93 19.90 36.80
CA LYS A 5 57.84 20.74 36.30
C LYS A 5 56.85 19.81 35.58
N SER A 6 55.64 19.68 36.13
CA SER A 6 54.54 19.01 35.47
C SER A 6 53.87 19.97 34.48
N THR A 7 53.97 19.68 33.19
CA THR A 7 53.25 20.41 32.13
C THR A 7 51.95 19.70 31.87
N ILE A 8 50.82 20.29 32.25
CA ILE A 8 49.47 19.81 31.98
C ILE A 8 49.09 20.22 30.56
N TRP A 9 48.95 19.24 29.66
CA TRP A 9 48.41 19.48 28.31
C TRP A 9 46.87 19.41 28.41
N PHE A 10 46.21 20.53 28.17
CA PHE A 10 44.76 20.59 27.92
C PHE A 10 44.50 20.20 26.47
N VAL A 11 44.05 18.99 26.22
CA VAL A 11 43.53 18.57 24.92
C VAL A 11 42.09 19.00 24.83
N LEU A 12 41.86 20.08 24.10
CA LEU A 12 40.49 20.53 23.76
C LEU A 12 39.92 19.57 22.72
N PHE A 13 39.10 18.62 23.14
CA PHE A 13 38.30 17.83 22.23
C PHE A 13 37.18 18.73 21.66
N LEU A 14 37.37 19.29 20.48
CA LEU A 14 36.31 19.78 19.64
C LEU A 14 35.53 18.56 19.13
N PHE A 15 34.47 18.19 19.83
CA PHE A 15 33.42 17.34 19.25
C PHE A 15 32.79 18.13 18.12
N PRO A 16 32.86 17.66 16.87
CA PRO A 16 32.00 18.21 15.83
C PRO A 16 30.57 17.86 16.24
N MET A 17 29.80 18.87 16.62
CA MET A 17 28.34 18.76 16.67
C MET A 17 27.89 18.47 15.23
N PHE A 18 27.81 17.18 14.88
CA PHE A 18 27.01 16.78 13.76
C PHE A 18 25.55 17.14 14.15
N LEU A 19 25.09 18.25 13.63
CA LEU A 19 23.65 18.50 13.45
C LEU A 19 23.18 17.36 12.54
N THR A 20 22.74 16.25 13.14
CA THR A 20 21.97 15.24 12.44
C THR A 20 20.68 15.97 12.03
N ALA A 21 20.57 16.31 10.74
CA ALA A 21 19.26 16.58 10.18
C ALA A 21 18.36 15.40 10.63
N GLU A 22 17.23 15.68 11.30
CA GLU A 22 16.26 14.66 11.63
C GLU A 22 15.80 14.04 10.30
N ASN A 23 16.42 12.92 9.94
CA ASN A 23 15.99 12.14 8.79
C ASN A 23 14.61 11.60 9.14
N ASN A 24 13.58 12.09 8.43
CA ASN A 24 12.28 11.45 8.49
C ASN A 24 12.41 10.03 7.91
N ALA A 25 11.61 9.09 8.41
CA ALA A 25 11.68 7.67 8.03
C ALA A 25 11.48 7.43 6.52
N PHE A 26 10.93 8.40 5.79
CA PHE A 26 10.63 8.31 4.35
C PHE A 26 11.68 8.97 3.46
N GLY A 27 12.68 9.64 4.02
CA GLY A 27 13.74 10.31 3.24
C GLY A 27 13.26 11.41 2.27
N VAL A 28 12.08 11.99 2.53
CA VAL A 28 11.51 13.03 1.65
C VAL A 28 12.15 14.39 1.88
N PRO A 29 12.22 15.28 0.87
CA PRO A 29 12.68 16.64 1.00
C PRO A 29 11.87 17.43 2.05
N ASP A 30 12.54 18.18 2.92
CA ASP A 30 11.90 18.99 3.97
C ASP A 30 11.85 20.47 3.59
N SER A 31 10.65 21.03 3.59
CA SER A 31 10.36 22.44 3.33
C SER A 31 9.98 23.23 4.59
N SER A 32 10.11 22.67 5.78
CA SER A 32 9.61 23.27 7.04
C SER A 32 10.17 24.67 7.31
N GLU A 33 11.46 24.87 7.08
CA GLU A 33 12.13 26.16 7.26
C GLU A 33 11.64 27.21 6.24
N ILE A 34 11.53 26.82 4.95
CA ILE A 34 10.95 27.65 3.90
C ILE A 34 9.53 28.08 4.29
N ARG A 35 8.69 27.11 4.68
CA ARG A 35 7.30 27.35 5.07
C ARG A 35 7.17 28.31 6.27
N SER A 36 8.10 28.26 7.21
CA SER A 36 8.12 29.16 8.35
C SER A 36 8.27 30.65 7.91
N GLY A 37 9.02 30.91 6.84
CA GLY A 37 9.19 32.25 6.28
C GLY A 37 8.02 32.73 5.42
N LEU A 38 7.09 31.85 5.05
CA LEU A 38 5.99 32.15 4.13
C LEU A 38 4.65 32.39 4.85
N ILE A 39 4.60 32.24 6.16
CA ILE A 39 3.34 32.29 6.93
C ILE A 39 2.57 33.59 6.68
N GLU A 40 3.21 34.73 6.85
CA GLU A 40 2.54 36.03 6.74
C GLU A 40 2.18 36.38 5.30
N THR A 41 3.05 36.03 4.34
CA THR A 41 2.92 36.46 2.94
C THR A 41 2.10 35.54 2.08
N TRP A 42 2.00 34.24 2.42
CA TRP A 42 1.31 33.23 1.62
C TRP A 42 0.18 32.50 2.39
N PHE A 43 0.39 32.16 3.68
CA PHE A 43 -0.54 31.26 4.37
C PHE A 43 -1.65 32.02 5.11
N GLU A 44 -1.34 33.18 5.66
CA GLU A 44 -2.32 34.01 6.39
C GLU A 44 -2.78 35.23 5.59
N ALA A 45 -2.05 35.62 4.56
CA ALA A 45 -2.39 36.72 3.67
C ALA A 45 -3.78 36.54 3.00
N SER A 46 -4.42 37.64 2.61
CA SER A 46 -5.69 37.60 1.88
C SER A 46 -5.50 36.98 0.48
N LEU A 47 -6.55 36.42 -0.10
CA LEU A 47 -6.49 35.91 -1.49
C LEU A 47 -6.04 36.97 -2.49
N MET A 48 -6.48 38.24 -2.30
CA MET A 48 -6.04 39.35 -3.15
C MET A 48 -4.51 39.52 -3.10
N THR A 49 -3.94 39.51 -1.91
CA THR A 49 -2.51 39.64 -1.71
C THR A 49 -1.75 38.45 -2.31
N VAL A 50 -2.24 37.23 -2.06
CA VAL A 50 -1.58 36.02 -2.59
C VAL A 50 -1.64 35.93 -4.11
N ARG A 51 -2.66 36.51 -4.77
CA ARG A 51 -2.75 36.59 -6.23
C ARG A 51 -1.70 37.50 -6.87
N GLU A 52 -1.20 38.48 -6.13
CA GLU A 52 -0.14 39.37 -6.58
C GLU A 52 1.25 38.70 -6.55
N ASN A 53 1.37 37.61 -5.76
CA ASN A 53 2.62 36.86 -5.68
C ASN A 53 2.83 36.02 -6.95
N ILE A 54 4.01 36.08 -7.51
CA ILE A 54 4.45 35.19 -8.59
C ILE A 54 5.00 33.89 -8.00
N PRO A 55 4.98 32.77 -8.72
CA PRO A 55 5.66 31.56 -8.27
C PRO A 55 7.16 31.83 -8.00
N GLU A 56 7.60 31.44 -6.82
CA GLU A 56 8.97 31.66 -6.34
C GLU A 56 9.65 30.33 -6.02
N ILE A 57 10.97 30.26 -6.24
CA ILE A 57 11.79 29.08 -5.93
C ILE A 57 12.68 29.42 -4.74
N TYR A 58 12.64 28.54 -3.74
CA TYR A 58 13.44 28.62 -2.53
C TYR A 58 14.27 27.34 -2.35
N SER A 59 15.45 27.46 -1.78
CA SER A 59 16.30 26.31 -1.44
C SER A 59 16.35 26.14 0.08
N ASN A 60 16.23 24.91 0.55
CA ASN A 60 16.46 24.58 1.95
C ASN A 60 17.96 24.49 2.26
N LYS A 61 18.33 24.27 3.53
CA LYS A 61 19.75 24.15 3.95
C LYS A 61 20.49 22.99 3.29
N ALA A 62 19.79 21.99 2.80
CA ALA A 62 20.37 20.87 2.07
C ALA A 62 20.54 21.15 0.56
N GLY A 63 20.18 22.35 0.10
CA GLY A 63 20.26 22.74 -1.31
C GLY A 63 19.13 22.17 -2.17
N GLN A 64 18.07 21.62 -1.56
CA GLN A 64 16.89 21.13 -2.29
C GLN A 64 15.97 22.30 -2.61
N GLU A 65 15.54 22.39 -3.86
CA GLU A 65 14.69 23.46 -4.35
C GLU A 65 13.21 23.13 -4.19
N PHE A 66 12.42 24.15 -3.84
CA PHE A 66 10.96 24.10 -3.72
C PHE A 66 10.35 25.30 -4.41
N GLN A 67 9.28 25.06 -5.17
CA GLN A 67 8.47 26.13 -5.73
C GLN A 67 7.27 26.41 -4.83
N VAL A 68 7.06 27.69 -4.52
CA VAL A 68 5.85 28.19 -3.87
C VAL A 68 4.97 28.81 -4.94
N ARG A 69 3.68 28.40 -5.00
CA ARG A 69 2.74 28.90 -5.97
C ARG A 69 1.29 28.81 -5.49
N LEU A 70 0.46 29.64 -6.09
CA LEU A 70 -1.00 29.64 -5.93
C LEU A 70 -1.65 28.86 -7.07
N GLU A 71 -2.62 28.02 -6.75
CA GLU A 71 -3.57 27.45 -7.70
C GLU A 71 -4.99 27.65 -7.18
N GLU A 72 -5.91 28.03 -8.05
CA GLU A 72 -7.28 28.30 -7.68
C GLU A 72 -8.24 27.26 -8.30
N THR A 73 -9.26 26.89 -7.54
CA THR A 73 -10.44 26.13 -7.98
C THR A 73 -11.69 26.99 -7.88
N ASP A 74 -12.84 26.43 -8.18
CA ASP A 74 -14.12 27.18 -8.04
C ASP A 74 -14.42 27.57 -6.58
N SER A 75 -14.10 26.71 -5.63
CA SER A 75 -14.46 26.87 -4.20
C SER A 75 -13.29 27.15 -3.27
N SER A 76 -12.06 26.86 -3.68
CA SER A 76 -10.86 26.99 -2.87
C SER A 76 -9.70 27.65 -3.62
N PHE A 77 -8.71 28.05 -2.86
CA PHE A 77 -7.37 28.34 -3.38
C PHE A 77 -6.32 27.58 -2.58
N ASN A 78 -5.30 27.12 -3.28
CA ASN A 78 -4.32 26.19 -2.75
C ASN A 78 -2.93 26.83 -2.87
N VAL A 79 -2.22 26.91 -1.76
CA VAL A 79 -0.81 27.32 -1.73
C VAL A 79 0.03 26.06 -1.68
N PHE A 80 0.78 25.81 -2.73
CA PHE A 80 1.69 24.68 -2.85
C PHE A 80 3.10 25.07 -2.44
N VAL A 81 3.78 24.17 -1.72
CA VAL A 81 5.23 24.19 -1.52
C VAL A 81 5.73 22.84 -2.02
N SER A 82 6.21 22.80 -3.24
CA SER A 82 6.48 21.56 -4.00
C SER A 82 7.96 21.42 -4.30
N PRO A 83 8.56 20.24 -4.05
CA PRO A 83 9.98 20.00 -4.34
C PRO A 83 10.23 19.95 -5.86
N HIS A 84 11.47 20.31 -6.24
CA HIS A 84 11.97 20.11 -7.58
C HIS A 84 12.09 18.62 -7.92
N MET A 85 11.65 18.25 -9.11
CA MET A 85 11.81 16.92 -9.69
C MET A 85 12.16 17.04 -11.18
N THR A 86 12.99 16.12 -11.66
CA THR A 86 13.23 15.94 -13.09
C THR A 86 12.42 14.75 -13.60
N MET A 87 11.50 14.99 -14.50
CA MET A 87 10.66 13.96 -15.11
C MET A 87 11.02 13.75 -16.58
N ASN A 88 10.88 12.51 -17.04
CA ASN A 88 10.94 12.20 -18.45
C ASN A 88 9.55 12.40 -19.07
N VAL A 89 9.43 13.35 -19.99
CA VAL A 89 8.19 13.67 -20.68
C VAL A 89 8.30 13.22 -22.14
N ASP A 90 7.32 12.44 -22.58
CA ASP A 90 7.23 12.03 -23.97
C ASP A 90 6.64 13.18 -24.81
N VAL A 91 7.40 13.65 -25.77
CA VAL A 91 6.99 14.70 -26.71
C VAL A 91 6.67 14.05 -28.05
N TYR A 92 5.44 14.29 -28.52
CA TYR A 92 4.98 13.81 -29.83
C TYR A 92 5.10 14.94 -30.84
N THR A 93 5.79 14.67 -31.93
CA THR A 93 5.94 15.60 -33.07
C THR A 93 5.55 14.93 -34.37
N GLU A 94 5.43 15.67 -35.46
CA GLU A 94 5.18 15.13 -36.80
C GLU A 94 6.23 14.09 -37.22
N ASN A 95 7.44 14.20 -36.67
CA ASN A 95 8.56 13.30 -36.97
C ASN A 95 8.69 12.09 -36.01
N GLY A 96 7.73 11.91 -35.09
CA GLY A 96 7.71 10.80 -34.13
C GLY A 96 7.73 11.25 -32.66
N LYS A 97 7.95 10.26 -31.81
CA LYS A 97 7.99 10.41 -30.34
C LYS A 97 9.45 10.49 -29.88
N TYR A 98 9.77 11.47 -29.03
CA TYR A 98 11.04 11.51 -28.29
C TYR A 98 10.79 11.83 -26.82
N THR A 99 11.72 11.41 -25.94
CA THR A 99 11.62 11.65 -24.50
C THR A 99 12.53 12.83 -24.15
N LYS A 100 11.98 13.84 -23.48
CA LYS A 100 12.68 15.00 -22.97
C LYS A 100 12.68 15.01 -21.44
N LYS A 101 13.82 15.32 -20.82
CA LYS A 101 13.88 15.65 -19.40
C LYS A 101 13.29 17.04 -19.18
N GLN A 102 12.39 17.16 -18.22
CA GLN A 102 11.76 18.40 -17.82
C GLN A 102 11.79 18.55 -16.31
N ASP A 103 12.22 19.73 -15.86
CA ASP A 103 12.17 20.12 -14.47
C ASP A 103 10.74 20.56 -14.12
N VAL A 104 10.21 19.98 -13.06
CA VAL A 104 8.83 20.20 -12.61
C VAL A 104 8.76 20.31 -11.08
N TYR A 105 7.68 20.91 -10.60
CA TYR A 105 7.39 21.04 -9.16
C TYR A 105 5.99 20.46 -8.88
N PRO A 106 5.79 19.14 -8.85
CA PRO A 106 4.48 18.52 -8.68
C PRO A 106 3.90 18.85 -7.31
N GLY A 107 2.58 19.13 -7.25
CA GLY A 107 1.89 19.46 -5.99
C GLY A 107 1.64 18.27 -5.07
N ASP A 108 1.88 17.07 -5.55
CA ASP A 108 1.56 15.79 -4.91
C ASP A 108 2.74 14.79 -4.87
N ALA A 109 3.95 15.27 -5.20
CA ALA A 109 5.18 14.48 -5.11
C ALA A 109 5.65 14.33 -3.65
N PRO A 110 6.53 13.35 -3.36
CA PRO A 110 7.15 13.19 -2.04
C PRO A 110 7.84 14.49 -1.58
N GLY A 111 7.45 15.01 -0.41
CA GLY A 111 7.90 16.30 0.12
C GLY A 111 6.99 17.48 -0.22
N SER A 112 5.97 17.29 -1.06
CA SER A 112 4.98 18.34 -1.33
C SER A 112 4.08 18.58 -0.12
N TRP A 113 3.84 19.88 0.11
CA TRP A 113 2.96 20.39 1.14
C TRP A 113 1.96 21.35 0.51
N VAL A 114 0.68 21.24 0.92
CA VAL A 114 -0.40 22.03 0.32
C VAL A 114 -1.31 22.58 1.40
N LEU A 115 -1.50 23.89 1.44
CA LEU A 115 -2.54 24.54 2.24
C LEU A 115 -3.74 24.86 1.34
N ILE A 116 -4.87 24.30 1.69
CA ILE A 116 -6.16 24.51 1.00
C ILE A 116 -6.99 25.48 1.84
N ARG A 117 -7.42 26.59 1.23
CA ARG A 117 -8.19 27.65 1.87
C ARG A 117 -9.49 27.91 1.12
N ASN A 118 -10.54 28.27 1.84
CA ASN A 118 -11.83 28.63 1.28
C ASN A 118 -11.74 29.96 0.53
N LYS A 119 -12.26 30.00 -0.71
CA LYS A 119 -12.20 31.17 -1.57
C LYS A 119 -13.08 32.33 -1.09
N LYS A 120 -14.17 32.04 -0.36
CA LYS A 120 -15.13 33.05 0.08
C LYS A 120 -14.63 33.86 1.28
N ASP A 121 -14.05 33.20 2.28
CA ASP A 121 -13.67 33.82 3.55
C ASP A 121 -12.19 33.70 3.89
N GLY A 122 -11.40 33.07 3.03
CA GLY A 122 -9.97 32.87 3.18
C GLY A 122 -9.57 31.91 4.30
N LYS A 123 -10.53 31.27 4.99
CA LYS A 123 -10.21 30.37 6.10
C LYS A 123 -9.52 29.10 5.63
N PRO A 124 -8.58 28.56 6.41
CA PRO A 124 -7.97 27.30 6.09
C PRO A 124 -8.99 26.16 6.20
N ILE A 125 -9.02 25.29 5.17
CA ILE A 125 -9.84 24.09 5.13
C ILE A 125 -9.01 22.92 5.62
N ARG A 126 -7.80 22.74 5.04
CA ARG A 126 -6.89 21.64 5.38
C ARG A 126 -5.47 21.88 4.90
N ILE A 127 -4.54 21.14 5.49
CA ILE A 127 -3.17 20.97 5.02
C ILE A 127 -2.98 19.51 4.61
N ARG A 128 -2.27 19.25 3.50
CA ARG A 128 -1.85 17.91 3.10
C ARG A 128 -0.34 17.82 3.01
N TYR A 129 0.20 16.67 3.43
CA TYR A 129 1.59 16.28 3.26
C TYR A 129 1.63 15.03 2.39
N TYR A 130 2.39 15.11 1.30
CA TYR A 130 2.70 13.99 0.44
C TYR A 130 4.11 13.50 0.76
N PHE A 131 4.28 12.22 1.03
CA PHE A 131 5.55 11.65 1.49
C PHE A 131 5.90 10.33 0.82
N LEU A 132 5.07 9.84 -0.07
CA LEU A 132 5.31 8.66 -0.89
C LEU A 132 5.21 9.01 -2.37
N SER A 133 5.79 8.13 -3.21
CA SER A 133 5.75 8.30 -4.68
C SER A 133 4.32 8.20 -5.25
N ASN A 134 3.37 7.68 -4.49
CA ASN A 134 1.97 7.62 -4.88
C ASN A 134 1.20 8.75 -4.21
N SER A 135 0.64 9.65 -5.01
CA SER A 135 -0.14 10.81 -4.57
C SER A 135 -1.49 10.46 -3.93
N GLU A 136 -1.96 9.22 -4.07
CA GLU A 136 -3.17 8.74 -3.40
C GLU A 136 -2.92 8.36 -1.92
N VAL A 137 -1.66 8.47 -1.43
CA VAL A 137 -1.30 8.23 -0.03
C VAL A 137 -0.78 9.52 0.57
N TYR A 138 -1.51 10.07 1.53
CA TYR A 138 -1.19 11.33 2.19
C TYR A 138 -1.76 11.41 3.60
N ILE A 139 -1.16 12.26 4.43
CA ILE A 139 -1.72 12.68 5.71
C ILE A 139 -2.28 14.09 5.57
N GLN A 140 -3.44 14.36 6.18
CA GLN A 140 -4.02 15.70 6.16
C GLN A 140 -4.48 16.15 7.54
N PHE A 141 -4.49 17.46 7.72
CA PHE A 141 -4.93 18.12 8.94
C PHE A 141 -6.05 19.10 8.65
N THR A 142 -7.05 19.14 9.53
CA THR A 142 -8.22 20.02 9.42
C THR A 142 -8.34 20.85 10.70
N PRO A 143 -8.62 22.17 10.63
CA PRO A 143 -8.87 22.98 11.80
C PRO A 143 -10.05 22.44 12.63
N TYR A 144 -9.89 22.37 13.94
CA TYR A 144 -10.94 21.95 14.85
C TYR A 144 -10.86 22.71 16.17
N ASN A 145 -11.75 23.71 16.37
CA ASN A 145 -11.71 24.60 17.54
C ASN A 145 -10.30 25.22 17.73
N LYS A 146 -9.68 25.00 18.89
CA LYS A 146 -8.32 25.46 19.20
C LYS A 146 -7.22 24.46 18.81
N THR A 147 -7.60 23.31 18.26
CA THR A 147 -6.71 22.22 17.88
C THR A 147 -6.87 21.88 16.40
N SER A 148 -6.49 20.68 16.01
CA SER A 148 -6.68 20.13 14.66
C SER A 148 -7.01 18.65 14.70
N LEU A 149 -7.64 18.17 13.65
CA LEU A 149 -7.89 16.75 13.41
C LEU A 149 -6.90 16.26 12.34
N CYS A 150 -6.54 14.99 12.46
CA CYS A 150 -5.67 14.28 11.52
C CYS A 150 -6.42 13.16 10.82
N ASP A 151 -6.19 13.03 9.52
CA ASP A 151 -6.63 11.89 8.71
C ASP A 151 -5.42 11.28 8.00
N LEU A 152 -5.35 9.95 7.93
CA LEU A 152 -4.46 9.22 7.04
C LEU A 152 -5.28 8.56 5.94
N VAL A 153 -4.97 8.90 4.69
CA VAL A 153 -5.63 8.36 3.50
C VAL A 153 -4.66 7.47 2.73
N ILE A 154 -5.12 6.26 2.39
CA ILE A 154 -4.39 5.27 1.61
C ILE A 154 -5.28 4.82 0.46
N PHE A 155 -4.97 5.23 -0.77
CA PHE A 155 -5.73 4.91 -1.99
C PHE A 155 -7.23 5.15 -1.85
N GLY A 156 -7.61 6.35 -1.36
CA GLY A 156 -9.00 6.74 -1.18
C GLY A 156 -9.70 6.19 0.07
N ASN A 157 -9.05 5.36 0.87
CA ASN A 157 -9.59 4.82 2.11
C ASN A 157 -8.94 5.48 3.33
N TYR A 158 -9.73 5.81 4.35
CA TYR A 158 -9.21 6.37 5.59
C TYR A 158 -8.70 5.26 6.52
N ALA A 159 -7.39 5.14 6.68
CA ALA A 159 -6.80 4.33 7.73
C ALA A 159 -6.96 5.02 9.11
N VAL A 160 -6.97 6.36 9.10
CA VAL A 160 -7.28 7.19 10.28
C VAL A 160 -8.19 8.32 9.81
N LYS A 161 -9.22 8.68 10.60
CA LYS A 161 -10.14 9.75 10.28
C LYS A 161 -10.54 10.54 11.53
N GLY A 162 -10.33 11.87 11.47
CA GLY A 162 -10.81 12.80 12.48
C GLY A 162 -10.16 12.64 13.86
N ILE A 163 -8.93 12.20 13.94
CA ILE A 163 -8.23 12.00 15.22
C ILE A 163 -7.68 13.33 15.72
N PRO A 164 -8.03 13.77 16.96
CA PRO A 164 -7.47 14.98 17.54
C PRO A 164 -5.95 14.89 17.70
N THR A 165 -5.24 15.92 17.22
CA THR A 165 -3.77 15.99 17.34
C THR A 165 -3.28 16.58 18.65
N GLY A 166 -4.15 17.29 19.38
CA GLY A 166 -3.79 18.01 20.60
C GLY A 166 -3.01 19.31 20.36
N VAL A 167 -2.70 19.67 19.11
CA VAL A 167 -1.96 20.90 18.77
C VAL A 167 -2.78 21.80 17.85
N PRO A 168 -2.54 23.15 17.86
CA PRO A 168 -3.20 24.08 16.96
C PRO A 168 -2.92 23.75 15.49
N PHE A 169 -3.88 24.04 14.61
CA PHE A 169 -3.74 23.84 13.18
C PHE A 169 -2.54 24.60 12.58
N SER A 170 -2.30 25.83 13.06
CA SER A 170 -1.16 26.65 12.62
C SER A 170 0.21 26.00 12.85
N ARG A 171 0.31 25.03 13.77
CA ARG A 171 1.54 24.29 13.98
C ARG A 171 1.98 23.56 12.70
N PHE A 172 1.04 23.12 11.88
CA PHE A 172 1.30 22.39 10.64
C PHE A 172 1.70 23.29 9.47
N TYR A 173 1.68 24.62 9.61
CA TYR A 173 2.25 25.52 8.62
C TYR A 173 3.76 25.29 8.46
N SER A 174 4.46 25.06 9.56
CA SER A 174 5.92 24.92 9.58
C SER A 174 6.43 23.57 10.10
N ALA A 175 5.56 22.67 10.61
CA ALA A 175 6.00 21.36 11.10
C ALA A 175 6.70 20.57 9.99
N SER A 176 7.88 19.99 10.28
CA SER A 176 8.51 18.99 9.40
C SER A 176 7.72 17.69 9.39
N LEU A 177 7.98 16.79 8.42
CA LEU A 177 7.35 15.47 8.42
C LEU A 177 7.75 14.65 9.66
N ALA A 178 9.00 14.76 10.12
CA ALA A 178 9.47 14.14 11.35
C ALA A 178 8.69 14.63 12.58
N GLU A 179 8.40 15.93 12.63
CA GLU A 179 7.56 16.48 13.69
C GLU A 179 6.11 16.03 13.57
N VAL A 180 5.55 15.96 12.38
CA VAL A 180 4.22 15.39 12.12
C VAL A 180 4.14 13.96 12.62
N GLN A 181 5.13 13.11 12.32
CA GLN A 181 5.21 11.75 12.82
C GLN A 181 5.26 11.70 14.34
N ARG A 182 6.07 12.57 14.97
CA ARG A 182 6.16 12.65 16.43
C ARG A 182 4.83 13.06 17.11
N ILE A 183 4.14 14.05 16.56
CA ILE A 183 2.84 14.54 17.09
C ILE A 183 1.77 13.43 16.97
N THR A 184 1.80 12.65 15.90
CA THR A 184 0.75 11.67 15.57
C THR A 184 1.12 10.23 15.92
N LYS A 185 2.29 10.00 16.51
CA LYS A 185 2.88 8.66 16.74
C LYS A 185 1.93 7.66 17.43
N SER A 186 1.13 8.13 18.38
CA SER A 186 0.23 7.25 19.14
C SER A 186 -1.08 6.91 18.42
N ASN A 187 -1.42 7.67 17.38
CA ASN A 187 -2.75 7.62 16.77
C ASN A 187 -2.75 7.28 15.28
N VAL A 188 -1.60 7.39 14.63
CA VAL A 188 -1.43 7.07 13.21
C VAL A 188 -0.57 5.81 13.08
N PRO A 189 -1.06 4.78 12.39
CA PRO A 189 -0.31 3.54 12.18
C PRO A 189 0.75 3.74 11.08
N TRP A 190 1.83 4.41 11.40
CA TRP A 190 2.92 4.73 10.47
C TRP A 190 3.57 3.47 9.86
N ASN A 191 3.54 2.34 10.59
CA ASN A 191 4.00 1.04 10.11
C ASN A 191 3.24 0.54 8.86
N TYR A 192 2.02 1.04 8.59
CA TYR A 192 1.33 0.74 7.33
C TYR A 192 1.98 1.38 6.10
N LEU A 193 2.93 2.29 6.31
CA LEU A 193 3.54 3.12 5.27
C LEU A 193 5.06 2.94 5.19
N GLU A 194 5.67 2.34 6.19
CA GLU A 194 7.11 2.11 6.26
C GLU A 194 7.51 1.02 5.27
N TYR A 195 8.19 1.42 4.19
CA TYR A 195 8.64 0.52 3.13
C TYR A 195 10.14 0.29 3.24
N ASP A 196 10.52 -0.96 3.48
CA ASP A 196 11.92 -1.39 3.38
C ASP A 196 12.12 -2.22 2.09
N PRO A 197 12.72 -1.67 1.04
CA PRO A 197 12.88 -2.36 -0.24
C PRO A 197 13.75 -3.63 -0.13
N THR A 198 14.58 -3.75 0.90
CA THR A 198 15.46 -4.92 1.09
C THR A 198 14.68 -6.18 1.43
N LEU A 199 13.50 -6.05 2.05
CA LEU A 199 12.64 -7.16 2.45
C LEU A 199 11.93 -7.83 1.27
N TYR A 200 11.87 -7.18 0.11
CA TYR A 200 11.10 -7.66 -1.05
C TYR A 200 11.97 -8.30 -2.14
N HIS A 201 13.27 -8.40 -1.95
CA HIS A 201 14.17 -8.95 -2.97
C HIS A 201 13.74 -10.37 -3.42
N SER A 202 13.49 -11.26 -2.46
CA SER A 202 13.04 -12.64 -2.74
C SER A 202 11.67 -12.69 -3.43
N VAL A 203 10.75 -11.80 -3.02
CA VAL A 203 9.41 -11.69 -3.63
C VAL A 203 9.53 -11.21 -5.08
N HIS A 204 10.39 -10.23 -5.36
CA HIS A 204 10.66 -9.78 -6.73
C HIS A 204 11.28 -10.86 -7.61
N GLN A 205 12.23 -11.64 -7.06
CA GLN A 205 12.81 -12.78 -7.77
C GLN A 205 11.75 -13.83 -8.09
N MET A 206 10.93 -14.23 -7.11
CA MET A 206 9.84 -15.18 -7.30
C MET A 206 8.84 -14.67 -8.35
N ALA A 207 8.41 -13.42 -8.27
CA ALA A 207 7.52 -12.82 -9.26
C ALA A 207 8.15 -12.79 -10.67
N GLY A 208 9.48 -12.59 -10.77
CA GLY A 208 10.24 -12.69 -12.00
C GLY A 208 10.15 -14.08 -12.61
N VAL A 209 10.45 -15.13 -11.83
CA VAL A 209 10.37 -16.54 -12.27
C VAL A 209 8.94 -16.89 -12.72
N ILE A 210 7.92 -16.47 -11.98
CA ILE A 210 6.52 -16.71 -12.36
C ILE A 210 6.24 -16.04 -13.72
N ARG A 211 6.61 -14.76 -13.91
CA ARG A 211 6.39 -14.02 -15.17
C ARG A 211 7.08 -14.69 -16.37
N GLU A 212 8.29 -15.20 -16.19
CA GLU A 212 9.02 -15.90 -17.24
C GLU A 212 8.33 -17.21 -17.65
N ARG A 213 7.61 -17.86 -16.74
CA ARG A 213 6.89 -19.10 -16.99
C ARG A 213 5.49 -18.90 -17.58
N LEU A 214 4.85 -17.75 -17.31
CA LEU A 214 3.48 -17.46 -17.77
C LEU A 214 3.25 -17.71 -19.28
N PRO A 215 4.14 -17.37 -20.23
CA PRO A 215 3.94 -17.64 -21.64
C PRO A 215 3.84 -19.14 -21.97
N ASN A 216 4.40 -20.00 -21.12
CA ASN A 216 4.39 -21.45 -21.26
C ASN A 216 3.21 -22.11 -20.52
N ILE A 217 2.30 -21.32 -19.97
CA ILE A 217 1.08 -21.81 -19.31
C ILE A 217 -0.12 -21.46 -20.19
N VAL A 218 -1.09 -22.34 -20.26
CA VAL A 218 -2.37 -22.13 -20.95
C VAL A 218 -3.51 -22.50 -20.01
N TYR A 219 -4.59 -21.72 -20.07
CA TYR A 219 -5.77 -22.03 -19.27
C TYR A 219 -6.45 -23.31 -19.77
N HIS A 220 -6.69 -24.24 -18.86
CA HIS A 220 -7.50 -25.44 -19.08
C HIS A 220 -8.39 -25.65 -17.86
N LYS A 221 -9.69 -25.75 -18.12
CA LYS A 221 -10.66 -26.02 -17.06
C LYS A 221 -10.27 -27.29 -16.30
N ASP A 222 -10.25 -27.19 -14.96
CA ASP A 222 -10.05 -28.32 -14.05
C ASP A 222 -8.66 -28.98 -14.08
N ALA A 223 -7.65 -28.39 -14.73
CA ALA A 223 -6.30 -28.96 -14.83
C ALA A 223 -5.38 -28.51 -13.68
N MET A 224 -4.62 -29.45 -13.14
CA MET A 224 -3.57 -29.24 -12.16
C MET A 224 -2.44 -30.27 -12.27
N ILE A 225 -1.29 -29.98 -11.67
CA ILE A 225 -0.24 -30.96 -11.41
C ILE A 225 -0.46 -31.57 -10.01
N ASP A 226 -0.47 -32.89 -9.92
CA ASP A 226 -0.56 -33.60 -8.64
C ASP A 226 0.79 -33.69 -7.90
N GLU A 227 0.83 -34.40 -6.79
CA GLU A 227 2.05 -34.63 -6.00
C GLU A 227 3.10 -35.52 -6.67
N ASN A 228 2.72 -36.22 -7.76
CA ASN A 228 3.59 -37.13 -8.52
C ASN A 228 3.96 -36.58 -9.89
N ASP A 229 3.79 -35.28 -10.11
CA ASP A 229 4.04 -34.60 -11.40
C ASP A 229 3.10 -35.01 -12.54
N ASN A 230 1.97 -35.65 -12.24
CA ASN A 230 1.00 -35.97 -13.26
C ASN A 230 0.04 -34.79 -13.49
N LEU A 231 -0.27 -34.54 -14.75
CA LEU A 231 -1.33 -33.62 -15.13
C LEU A 231 -2.68 -34.34 -14.95
N VAL A 232 -3.51 -33.80 -14.07
CA VAL A 232 -4.78 -34.43 -13.70
C VAL A 232 -5.93 -33.42 -13.65
N GLU A 233 -7.16 -33.93 -13.78
CA GLU A 233 -8.36 -33.16 -13.41
C GLU A 233 -8.35 -32.90 -11.92
N PHE A 234 -8.59 -31.65 -11.55
CA PHE A 234 -8.53 -31.19 -10.19
C PHE A 234 -9.53 -31.94 -9.27
N GLY A 235 -10.80 -32.04 -9.71
CA GLY A 235 -11.86 -32.67 -8.92
C GLY A 235 -11.73 -34.20 -8.85
N SER A 236 -11.56 -34.87 -9.98
CA SER A 236 -11.57 -36.34 -10.08
C SER A 236 -10.21 -37.01 -9.86
N GLY A 237 -9.11 -36.29 -10.13
CA GLY A 237 -7.77 -36.85 -10.17
C GLY A 237 -7.49 -37.72 -11.40
N ARG A 238 -8.35 -37.70 -12.41
CA ARG A 238 -8.14 -38.45 -13.66
C ARG A 238 -7.05 -37.80 -14.47
N PRO A 239 -6.15 -38.60 -15.09
CA PRO A 239 -5.13 -38.07 -15.98
C PRO A 239 -5.74 -37.32 -17.17
N ILE A 240 -5.21 -36.13 -17.45
CA ILE A 240 -5.55 -35.35 -18.64
C ILE A 240 -4.58 -35.74 -19.75
N LYS A 241 -5.10 -36.21 -20.89
CA LYS A 241 -4.29 -36.47 -22.07
C LYS A 241 -4.14 -35.18 -22.88
N LEU A 242 -2.90 -34.78 -23.09
CA LEU A 242 -2.57 -33.67 -23.98
C LEU A 242 -2.62 -34.13 -25.44
N GLU A 243 -3.03 -33.22 -26.32
CA GLU A 243 -2.89 -33.43 -27.77
C GLU A 243 -1.40 -33.43 -28.13
N GLU A 244 -1.03 -34.27 -29.14
CA GLU A 244 0.33 -34.30 -29.65
C GLU A 244 0.76 -32.91 -30.13
N GLY A 245 1.93 -32.45 -29.65
CA GLY A 245 2.48 -31.13 -29.97
C GLY A 245 2.07 -30.02 -29.01
N THR A 246 1.36 -30.32 -27.92
CA THR A 246 1.09 -29.33 -26.85
C THR A 246 2.37 -29.05 -26.05
N GLU A 247 3.02 -27.91 -26.32
CA GLU A 247 4.23 -27.48 -25.61
C GLU A 247 3.94 -26.73 -24.31
N LYS A 248 2.70 -26.24 -24.13
CA LYS A 248 2.31 -25.44 -23.00
C LYS A 248 1.69 -26.26 -21.86
N LEU A 249 1.98 -25.87 -20.63
CA LEU A 249 1.41 -26.49 -19.43
C LEU A 249 -0.03 -26.01 -19.23
N PRO A 250 -1.05 -26.90 -19.32
CA PRO A 250 -2.42 -26.51 -19.05
C PRO A 250 -2.68 -26.49 -17.54
N LEU A 251 -3.18 -25.37 -17.05
CA LEU A 251 -3.58 -25.20 -15.64
C LEU A 251 -4.92 -24.47 -15.55
N SER A 252 -5.73 -24.87 -14.58
CA SER A 252 -6.85 -24.06 -14.10
C SER A 252 -6.35 -22.95 -13.18
N SER A 253 -7.21 -22.01 -12.78
CA SER A 253 -6.85 -20.98 -11.78
C SER A 253 -6.38 -21.63 -10.47
N SER A 254 -7.09 -22.65 -9.98
CA SER A 254 -6.71 -23.43 -8.79
C SER A 254 -5.41 -24.21 -9.00
N GLY A 255 -5.25 -24.83 -10.18
CA GLY A 255 -4.02 -25.51 -10.56
C GLY A 255 -2.81 -24.56 -10.58
N PHE A 256 -2.98 -23.33 -11.06
CA PHE A 256 -1.93 -22.32 -11.05
C PHE A 256 -1.53 -21.91 -9.63
N ILE A 257 -2.50 -21.65 -8.73
CA ILE A 257 -2.21 -21.34 -7.32
C ILE A 257 -1.46 -22.49 -6.65
N LYS A 258 -1.88 -23.75 -6.89
CA LYS A 258 -1.14 -24.91 -6.37
C LYS A 258 0.28 -24.98 -6.93
N TRP A 259 0.47 -24.74 -8.21
CA TRP A 259 1.78 -24.72 -8.82
C TRP A 259 2.73 -23.69 -8.17
N VAL A 260 2.21 -22.50 -7.86
CA VAL A 260 2.96 -21.47 -7.10
C VAL A 260 3.26 -21.96 -5.67
N ALA A 261 2.27 -22.52 -4.98
CA ALA A 261 2.42 -23.03 -3.62
C ALA A 261 3.40 -24.20 -3.54
N ASP A 262 3.37 -25.10 -4.52
CA ASP A 262 4.34 -26.21 -4.65
C ASP A 262 5.79 -25.66 -4.78
N GLY A 263 6.00 -24.61 -5.55
CA GLY A 263 7.29 -23.94 -5.67
C GLY A 263 7.82 -23.36 -4.34
N LEU A 264 6.94 -23.01 -3.40
CA LEU A 264 7.30 -22.57 -2.07
C LEU A 264 7.56 -23.74 -1.10
N VAL A 265 6.82 -24.82 -1.25
CA VAL A 265 6.81 -25.95 -0.31
C VAL A 265 7.88 -26.99 -0.65
N GLU A 266 8.04 -27.32 -1.92
CA GLU A 266 8.95 -28.39 -2.38
C GLU A 266 10.41 -28.21 -1.93
N PRO A 267 11.01 -27.00 -1.94
CA PRO A 267 12.35 -26.79 -1.43
C PRO A 267 12.52 -27.09 0.07
N VAL A 268 11.44 -27.01 0.85
CA VAL A 268 11.45 -27.23 2.29
C VAL A 268 11.04 -28.66 2.64
N ALA A 269 9.97 -29.16 2.03
CA ALA A 269 9.38 -30.47 2.35
C ALA A 269 9.98 -31.61 1.50
N GLY A 270 10.69 -31.31 0.41
CA GLY A 270 11.16 -32.32 -0.56
C GLY A 270 10.02 -32.99 -1.34
N SER A 271 8.82 -32.46 -1.29
CA SER A 271 7.64 -32.98 -2.00
C SER A 271 6.61 -31.87 -2.22
N LYS A 272 5.75 -32.06 -3.23
CA LYS A 272 4.63 -31.17 -3.55
C LYS A 272 3.45 -31.40 -2.62
N LEU A 273 2.56 -30.43 -2.57
CA LEU A 273 1.31 -30.53 -1.82
C LEU A 273 0.41 -31.65 -2.41
N LYS A 274 -0.13 -32.49 -1.52
CA LYS A 274 -1.04 -33.56 -1.92
C LYS A 274 -2.40 -32.98 -2.31
N ARG A 275 -2.95 -33.46 -3.45
CA ARG A 275 -4.22 -32.99 -4.00
C ARG A 275 -5.41 -33.17 -3.02
N LEU A 276 -5.58 -34.37 -2.49
CA LEU A 276 -6.79 -34.71 -1.72
C LEU A 276 -7.03 -33.83 -0.48
N PRO A 277 -6.03 -33.50 0.37
CA PRO A 277 -6.24 -32.60 1.50
C PRO A 277 -6.69 -31.19 1.08
N LEU A 278 -6.30 -30.73 -0.12
CA LEU A 278 -6.69 -29.40 -0.60
C LEU A 278 -8.16 -29.30 -1.02
N LEU A 279 -8.83 -30.42 -1.21
CA LEU A 279 -10.26 -30.51 -1.55
C LEU A 279 -11.19 -30.56 -0.33
N THR A 280 -10.63 -30.48 0.87
CA THR A 280 -11.41 -30.58 2.10
C THR A 280 -12.25 -29.32 2.28
N GLN A 281 -13.53 -29.51 2.61
CA GLN A 281 -14.42 -28.42 2.99
C GLN A 281 -13.93 -27.76 4.28
N THR A 282 -13.84 -26.41 4.29
CA THR A 282 -13.37 -25.63 5.44
C THR A 282 -14.50 -25.03 6.26
N VAL A 283 -15.69 -24.91 5.69
CA VAL A 283 -16.89 -24.40 6.34
C VAL A 283 -18.02 -25.41 6.22
N GLU A 284 -18.86 -25.50 7.24
CA GLU A 284 -20.07 -26.27 7.18
C GLU A 284 -21.18 -25.48 6.51
N TYR A 285 -21.91 -26.12 5.57
CA TYR A 285 -23.09 -25.52 4.99
C TYR A 285 -24.20 -25.46 6.02
N LYS A 286 -24.64 -24.26 6.35
CA LYS A 286 -25.82 -24.01 7.17
C LYS A 286 -26.75 -23.12 6.39
N ASP A 287 -28.02 -23.50 6.32
CA ASP A 287 -29.05 -22.58 5.82
C ASP A 287 -29.33 -21.56 6.92
N ILE A 288 -28.67 -20.46 6.85
CA ILE A 288 -28.81 -19.32 7.77
C ILE A 288 -29.67 -18.21 7.20
N GLY A 289 -30.35 -18.44 6.08
CA GLY A 289 -31.17 -17.45 5.42
C GLY A 289 -30.39 -16.23 4.85
N TYR A 290 -29.07 -16.30 4.87
CA TYR A 290 -28.18 -15.26 4.35
C TYR A 290 -27.60 -15.70 3.00
N GLN A 291 -27.50 -14.76 2.05
CA GLN A 291 -26.98 -15.01 0.71
C GLN A 291 -25.43 -15.10 0.65
N GLY A 292 -24.81 -15.49 1.73
CA GLY A 292 -23.38 -15.73 1.80
C GLY A 292 -22.98 -17.12 1.30
N VAL A 293 -21.69 -17.41 1.38
CA VAL A 293 -21.08 -18.70 1.01
C VAL A 293 -21.73 -19.85 1.76
N LEU A 294 -22.05 -19.66 3.04
CA LEU A 294 -22.62 -20.70 3.92
C LEU A 294 -24.05 -21.13 3.54
N SER A 295 -24.74 -20.38 2.68
CA SER A 295 -26.08 -20.73 2.17
C SER A 295 -26.06 -21.31 0.76
N GLN A 296 -24.89 -21.62 0.21
CA GLN A 296 -24.70 -22.14 -1.15
C GLN A 296 -24.19 -23.58 -1.11
N GLU A 297 -24.30 -24.28 -2.23
CA GLU A 297 -23.71 -25.61 -2.37
C GLU A 297 -22.17 -25.57 -2.24
N TYR A 298 -21.58 -26.66 -1.75
CA TYR A 298 -20.14 -26.77 -1.55
C TYR A 298 -19.32 -26.39 -2.82
N SER A 299 -19.78 -26.81 -4.00
CA SER A 299 -19.11 -26.48 -5.26
C SER A 299 -18.96 -24.98 -5.50
N LEU A 300 -19.80 -24.15 -4.88
CA LEU A 300 -19.81 -22.71 -5.03
C LEU A 300 -18.77 -22.01 -4.12
N SER A 301 -18.37 -22.66 -3.04
CA SER A 301 -17.31 -22.16 -2.13
C SER A 301 -15.94 -22.78 -2.42
N PHE A 302 -15.84 -23.66 -3.38
CA PHE A 302 -14.65 -24.46 -3.64
C PHE A 302 -13.35 -23.64 -3.67
N ALA A 303 -13.33 -22.54 -4.39
CA ALA A 303 -12.12 -21.73 -4.51
C ALA A 303 -11.69 -21.08 -3.17
N LEU A 304 -12.64 -20.74 -2.31
CA LEU A 304 -12.37 -20.25 -0.95
C LEU A 304 -11.78 -21.36 -0.07
N ASP A 305 -12.42 -22.54 -0.07
CA ASP A 305 -11.91 -23.70 0.66
C ASP A 305 -10.49 -24.06 0.22
N PHE A 306 -10.26 -24.01 -1.10
CA PHE A 306 -8.97 -24.36 -1.68
C PHE A 306 -7.84 -23.42 -1.26
N VAL A 307 -8.03 -22.11 -1.31
CA VAL A 307 -6.99 -21.16 -0.87
C VAL A 307 -6.73 -21.25 0.64
N ARG A 308 -7.75 -21.52 1.45
CA ARG A 308 -7.62 -21.77 2.88
C ARG A 308 -6.79 -23.02 3.16
N ASN A 309 -7.07 -24.11 2.46
CA ASN A 309 -6.33 -25.37 2.60
C ASN A 309 -4.89 -25.25 2.13
N ILE A 310 -4.61 -24.55 1.02
CA ILE A 310 -3.25 -24.26 0.57
C ILE A 310 -2.50 -23.45 1.64
N SER A 311 -3.08 -22.37 2.14
CA SER A 311 -2.42 -21.52 3.14
C SER A 311 -2.12 -22.30 4.42
N SER A 312 -3.07 -23.14 4.88
CA SER A 312 -2.86 -24.02 6.04
C SER A 312 -1.77 -25.06 5.80
N ALA A 313 -1.71 -25.62 4.59
CA ALA A 313 -0.70 -26.61 4.23
C ALA A 313 0.70 -25.97 4.15
N VAL A 314 0.84 -24.78 3.54
CA VAL A 314 2.10 -24.04 3.51
C VAL A 314 2.57 -23.67 4.90
N LEU A 315 1.66 -23.16 5.76
CA LEU A 315 1.95 -22.88 7.17
C LEU A 315 2.44 -24.15 7.90
N SER A 316 1.76 -25.27 7.67
CA SER A 316 2.12 -26.55 8.30
C SER A 316 3.50 -27.02 7.92
N VAL A 317 3.90 -26.88 6.65
CA VAL A 317 5.24 -27.21 6.17
C VAL A 317 6.28 -26.29 6.80
N ASN A 318 6.03 -24.99 6.78
CA ASN A 318 7.01 -24.00 7.29
C ASN A 318 7.23 -24.13 8.80
N THR A 319 6.23 -24.55 9.56
CA THR A 319 6.33 -24.67 11.02
C THR A 319 6.69 -26.08 11.49
N GLY A 320 6.62 -27.08 10.61
CA GLY A 320 6.77 -28.50 10.96
C GLY A 320 5.60 -29.05 11.80
N THR A 321 4.50 -28.34 11.90
CA THR A 321 3.30 -28.74 12.69
C THR A 321 2.10 -28.76 11.76
N VAL A 322 1.30 -29.83 11.81
CA VAL A 322 0.11 -29.96 11.00
C VAL A 322 -1.02 -29.12 11.58
N TYR A 323 -1.53 -28.19 10.79
CA TYR A 323 -2.69 -27.37 11.11
C TYR A 323 -3.86 -27.69 10.19
N ARG A 324 -5.05 -27.79 10.77
CA ARG A 324 -6.30 -27.67 10.01
C ARG A 324 -6.63 -26.20 9.79
N PHE A 325 -7.48 -25.90 8.82
CA PHE A 325 -7.86 -24.52 8.54
C PHE A 325 -8.35 -23.76 9.79
N ASN A 326 -9.25 -24.35 10.58
CA ASN A 326 -9.81 -23.74 11.80
C ASN A 326 -8.79 -23.53 12.93
N GLU A 327 -7.61 -24.13 12.85
CA GLU A 327 -6.52 -24.00 13.81
C GLU A 327 -5.41 -23.07 13.33
N SER A 328 -5.37 -22.79 12.03
CA SER A 328 -4.24 -22.12 11.37
C SER A 328 -4.28 -20.61 11.45
N GLY A 329 -5.46 -19.99 11.57
CA GLY A 329 -5.62 -18.54 11.58
C GLY A 329 -5.16 -17.84 10.30
N VAL A 330 -5.18 -18.54 9.15
CA VAL A 330 -4.64 -18.03 7.86
C VAL A 330 -5.54 -17.03 7.14
N ASP A 331 -6.80 -16.85 7.56
CA ASP A 331 -7.67 -15.84 6.98
C ASP A 331 -7.15 -14.44 7.34
N VAL A 332 -7.05 -13.57 6.34
CA VAL A 332 -6.76 -12.16 6.56
C VAL A 332 -8.02 -11.49 7.08
N THR A 333 -7.99 -11.01 8.32
CA THR A 333 -9.13 -10.39 9.00
C THR A 333 -8.86 -8.95 9.44
N LEU A 334 -7.78 -8.34 8.94
CA LEU A 334 -7.40 -6.96 9.27
C LEU A 334 -8.49 -5.96 8.86
N GLU A 335 -8.92 -5.11 9.77
CA GLU A 335 -9.90 -4.06 9.54
C GLU A 335 -9.26 -2.66 9.66
N PRO A 336 -8.40 -2.24 8.71
CA PRO A 336 -7.60 -1.03 8.84
C PRO A 336 -8.36 0.25 8.45
N PHE A 337 -9.57 0.16 7.90
CA PHE A 337 -10.25 1.31 7.32
C PHE A 337 -11.52 1.69 8.07
N VAL A 338 -11.74 3.01 8.22
CA VAL A 338 -12.96 3.58 8.82
C VAL A 338 -13.93 4.13 7.76
N ALA A 339 -13.41 4.61 6.63
CA ALA A 339 -14.19 5.10 5.49
C ALA A 339 -13.33 5.18 4.24
N GLY A 340 -13.97 5.13 3.06
CA GLY A 340 -13.33 5.33 1.77
C GLY A 340 -13.75 6.64 1.13
N LEU A 341 -13.00 7.05 0.10
CA LEU A 341 -13.34 8.15 -0.82
C LEU A 341 -13.74 7.58 -2.18
N SER A 342 -14.76 8.14 -2.78
CA SER A 342 -15.17 7.86 -4.16
C SER A 342 -15.41 9.17 -4.91
N GLU A 343 -15.62 9.09 -6.21
CA GLU A 343 -16.02 10.26 -7.02
C GLU A 343 -17.31 10.94 -6.51
N ASN A 344 -18.19 10.15 -5.88
CA ASN A 344 -19.46 10.61 -5.33
C ASN A 344 -19.38 10.99 -3.85
N GLY A 345 -18.20 11.03 -3.25
CA GLY A 345 -17.96 11.38 -1.86
C GLY A 345 -17.41 10.26 -1.00
N ILE A 346 -17.64 10.37 0.31
CA ILE A 346 -17.12 9.40 1.30
C ILE A 346 -18.05 8.19 1.37
N VAL A 347 -17.49 7.00 1.25
CA VAL A 347 -18.18 5.71 1.42
C VAL A 347 -17.54 4.93 2.57
N ASN A 348 -18.36 4.16 3.30
CA ASN A 348 -17.84 3.25 4.31
C ASN A 348 -17.42 1.94 3.62
N PRO A 349 -16.15 1.55 3.61
CA PRO A 349 -15.73 0.28 3.06
C PRO A 349 -16.29 -0.86 3.92
N VAL A 350 -16.64 -1.95 3.27
CA VAL A 350 -16.79 -3.23 3.97
C VAL A 350 -15.37 -3.75 4.17
N THR A 351 -14.89 -3.74 5.42
CA THR A 351 -13.59 -4.28 5.74
C THR A 351 -13.62 -5.80 5.67
N PHE A 352 -13.50 -6.53 6.71
CA PHE A 352 -13.63 -7.97 6.65
C PHE A 352 -15.05 -8.43 7.02
N SER A 353 -15.64 -9.31 6.20
CA SER A 353 -16.87 -10.02 6.51
C SER A 353 -16.61 -11.51 6.48
N ASN A 354 -16.91 -12.20 7.58
CA ASN A 354 -16.63 -13.63 7.72
C ASN A 354 -17.21 -14.43 6.55
N ASP A 355 -16.42 -15.33 5.98
CA ASP A 355 -16.74 -16.16 4.81
C ASP A 355 -17.17 -15.38 3.54
N SER A 356 -16.94 -14.07 3.51
CA SER A 356 -17.20 -13.20 2.36
C SER A 356 -15.99 -12.35 1.96
N GLY A 357 -15.07 -12.08 2.90
CA GLY A 357 -13.85 -11.32 2.67
C GLY A 357 -14.08 -9.82 2.56
N TYR A 358 -13.29 -9.17 1.73
CA TYR A 358 -13.25 -7.72 1.55
C TYR A 358 -13.97 -7.27 0.29
N ASN A 359 -14.46 -6.03 0.29
CA ASN A 359 -14.90 -5.38 -0.94
C ASN A 359 -13.71 -5.20 -1.89
N ILE A 360 -13.87 -5.52 -3.17
CA ILE A 360 -12.82 -5.41 -4.18
C ILE A 360 -12.22 -4.00 -4.27
N ASN A 361 -13.00 -2.95 -3.98
CA ASN A 361 -12.57 -1.56 -4.03
C ASN A 361 -11.52 -1.20 -2.96
N VAL A 362 -11.40 -2.00 -1.89
CA VAL A 362 -10.40 -1.76 -0.83
C VAL A 362 -9.13 -2.61 -1.00
N LEU A 363 -9.09 -3.53 -1.96
CA LEU A 363 -7.99 -4.49 -2.09
C LEU A 363 -6.64 -3.80 -2.34
N LYS A 364 -6.60 -2.76 -3.18
CA LYS A 364 -5.35 -2.00 -3.43
C LYS A 364 -4.77 -1.44 -2.13
N SER A 365 -5.62 -0.82 -1.31
CA SER A 365 -5.24 -0.25 -0.02
C SER A 365 -4.86 -1.33 0.99
N LEU A 366 -5.62 -2.42 1.01
CA LEU A 366 -5.39 -3.55 1.91
C LEU A 366 -4.04 -4.23 1.61
N PHE A 367 -3.77 -4.58 0.35
CA PHE A 367 -2.50 -5.21 -0.03
C PHE A 367 -1.31 -4.29 0.21
N TYR A 368 -1.48 -2.98 0.01
CA TYR A 368 -0.43 -2.03 0.35
C TYR A 368 -0.10 -2.05 1.85
N ILE A 369 -1.12 -2.06 2.71
CA ILE A 369 -0.93 -2.14 4.18
C ILE A 369 -0.30 -3.48 4.57
N LEU A 370 -0.81 -4.60 4.06
CA LEU A 370 -0.29 -5.94 4.35
C LEU A 370 1.16 -6.09 3.91
N ALA A 371 1.50 -5.60 2.71
CA ALA A 371 2.87 -5.64 2.23
C ALA A 371 3.84 -4.90 3.15
N ASN A 372 3.44 -3.77 3.73
CA ASN A 372 4.30 -3.00 4.63
C ASN A 372 4.31 -3.53 6.07
N SER A 373 3.17 -3.99 6.59
CA SER A 373 3.05 -4.45 7.99
C SER A 373 3.49 -5.90 8.19
N GLU A 374 3.39 -6.74 7.16
CA GLU A 374 3.69 -8.18 7.21
C GLU A 374 4.64 -8.59 6.07
N PRO A 375 5.86 -8.04 6.02
CA PRO A 375 6.82 -8.37 4.97
C PRO A 375 7.16 -9.86 5.00
N GLY A 376 7.25 -10.47 3.82
CA GLY A 376 7.55 -11.91 3.67
C GLY A 376 6.33 -12.84 3.72
N VAL A 377 5.12 -12.30 3.88
CA VAL A 377 3.87 -13.06 3.77
C VAL A 377 3.38 -13.04 2.32
N ILE A 378 2.93 -14.18 1.83
CA ILE A 378 2.32 -14.35 0.51
C ILE A 378 0.83 -14.60 0.72
N TYR A 379 0.01 -13.87 -0.04
CA TYR A 379 -1.44 -13.94 0.07
C TYR A 379 -2.04 -14.63 -1.15
N PHE A 380 -2.88 -15.63 -0.90
CA PHE A 380 -3.70 -16.26 -1.92
C PHE A 380 -5.13 -15.72 -1.82
N GLY A 381 -5.74 -15.42 -2.95
CA GLY A 381 -7.08 -14.85 -3.00
C GLY A 381 -8.09 -15.71 -3.73
N ALA A 382 -9.35 -15.62 -3.31
CA ALA A 382 -10.49 -16.11 -4.05
C ALA A 382 -11.47 -14.95 -4.27
N ILE A 383 -11.90 -14.73 -5.51
CA ILE A 383 -12.84 -13.64 -5.85
C ILE A 383 -14.24 -14.21 -5.98
N ARG A 384 -15.18 -13.59 -5.28
CA ARG A 384 -16.60 -13.91 -5.40
C ARG A 384 -17.20 -13.20 -6.61
N GLN A 385 -17.74 -13.97 -7.54
CA GLN A 385 -18.35 -13.46 -8.76
C GLN A 385 -19.80 -13.94 -8.87
N THR A 386 -20.63 -13.23 -9.67
CA THR A 386 -21.95 -13.71 -10.07
C THR A 386 -21.76 -14.77 -11.14
N ASP A 387 -22.46 -15.90 -11.02
CA ASP A 387 -22.45 -16.94 -12.04
C ASP A 387 -23.11 -16.41 -13.32
N ASN A 388 -22.44 -16.64 -14.48
CA ASN A 388 -22.94 -16.17 -15.77
C ASN A 388 -24.21 -16.94 -16.24
N LYS A 389 -24.37 -18.18 -15.75
CA LYS A 389 -25.54 -19.02 -16.10
C LYS A 389 -26.75 -18.76 -15.20
N THR A 390 -26.47 -18.43 -13.94
CA THR A 390 -27.47 -18.19 -12.91
C THR A 390 -27.09 -16.89 -12.18
N PRO A 391 -27.49 -15.71 -12.67
CA PRO A 391 -27.00 -14.41 -12.15
C PRO A 391 -27.22 -14.17 -10.65
N GLU A 392 -28.17 -14.87 -10.05
CA GLU A 392 -28.46 -14.79 -8.61
C GLU A 392 -27.46 -15.58 -7.76
N VAL A 393 -26.76 -16.53 -8.35
CA VAL A 393 -25.79 -17.39 -7.68
C VAL A 393 -24.41 -16.73 -7.76
N LYS A 394 -23.70 -16.73 -6.64
CA LYS A 394 -22.35 -16.20 -6.56
C LYS A 394 -21.37 -17.33 -6.26
N VAL A 395 -20.30 -17.39 -7.04
CA VAL A 395 -19.25 -18.41 -6.93
C VAL A 395 -17.92 -17.75 -6.60
N PHE A 396 -17.02 -18.48 -5.93
CA PHE A 396 -15.63 -18.06 -5.76
C PHE A 396 -14.76 -18.62 -6.88
N ASN A 397 -13.90 -17.77 -7.42
CA ASN A 397 -12.87 -18.14 -8.36
C ASN A 397 -11.49 -17.74 -7.80
N ASN A 398 -10.48 -18.55 -8.11
CA ASN A 398 -9.10 -18.26 -7.76
C ASN A 398 -8.49 -17.31 -8.80
N ASN A 399 -7.81 -16.29 -8.34
CA ASN A 399 -7.06 -15.34 -9.16
C ASN A 399 -5.65 -15.13 -8.59
#